data_004f6fd591c7e32b012343e7ff0d92bc
#
_entry.id   004f6fd591c7e32b012343e7ff0d92bc
#
_cell.length_a   1.000
_cell.length_b   1.000
_cell.length_c   1.000
_cell.angle_alpha   90.00
_cell.angle_beta   90.00
_cell.angle_gamma   90.00
#
_symmetry.space_group_name_H-M   'P 1'
#
loop_
_entity.id
_entity.type
_entity.pdbx_description
1 polymer ?
#
loop_
_entity_poly.entity_id
_entity_poly.type
_entity_poly.pdbx_seq_one_letter_code
_entity_poly.pdbx_strand_id
1 'polypeptide(L)'
;IVQAPYIPRVAGYGGTDLEKGNLAAAKTLWPIGPFSQGYAAVAVMQLYEKGKLDLNDPIGKYLKDIPENWKPISILQLMQHSSGIADYRNEKGFDVSADYRPEQLIETVAAIPLAFEPGTDVKQSATNFLLLTSIIEKTGKMPYHDFVKKYQIDYLGLKQTFFGEDLAKVKQEDVTLTNNVHQTFKKDKDYINPSETTTGYVEKEGRLVSAPAVSPTALKGFSDIWASAENVSHWDIGLAGSALIEKPENRDMVYKPTRLANGKVVPAMAGWQFYNHNGLMDIKGNVSGHSAFLSRFTDASELVCVTLLANKEGVDLTNLGRRIAAAFDSDKMGTGANDNLLYTYESQFSVPETMTRIEQTLHTMGVPVFAKFDHGKNAEEVGLQLRPNQVIVFGSPKVGTKLMQDNPSISIELPLKISVWEDKNGSVWATFPQMRTMAAEYGLEAEPVIGKMQELLEKIVIKGASVY
;
A
#
# COMPACT_ATOMS: atom_id res chain seq x y z
N ILE A 1 -6.21 -10.65 -9.52
CA ILE A 1 -7.34 -10.42 -10.43
C ILE A 1 -7.04 -9.22 -11.32
N VAL A 2 -7.48 -9.29 -12.55
CA VAL A 2 -7.57 -8.14 -13.44
C VAL A 2 -9.04 -7.94 -13.73
N GLN A 3 -9.52 -6.74 -13.54
CA GLN A 3 -10.88 -6.36 -13.90
C GLN A 3 -10.80 -5.20 -14.87
N ALA A 4 -11.18 -5.48 -16.12
CA ALA A 4 -11.55 -4.49 -17.10
C ALA A 4 -13.09 -4.41 -17.13
N PRO A 5 -13.72 -3.36 -17.72
CA PRO A 5 -15.16 -3.14 -17.65
C PRO A 5 -16.03 -4.34 -18.00
N TYR A 6 -15.48 -5.31 -18.72
CA TYR A 6 -16.26 -6.43 -19.25
C TYR A 6 -15.63 -7.81 -19.04
N ILE A 7 -14.43 -7.92 -18.44
CA ILE A 7 -13.71 -9.19 -18.32
C ILE A 7 -12.98 -9.29 -16.98
N PRO A 8 -13.63 -9.77 -15.92
CA PRO A 8 -12.90 -10.17 -14.72
C PRO A 8 -12.11 -11.44 -15.01
N ARG A 9 -10.81 -11.44 -14.75
CA ARG A 9 -9.98 -12.63 -14.77
C ARG A 9 -9.39 -12.86 -13.42
N VAL A 10 -9.83 -13.93 -12.77
CA VAL A 10 -9.31 -14.36 -11.46
C VAL A 10 -8.52 -15.64 -11.64
N ALA A 11 -7.31 -15.71 -11.09
CA ALA A 11 -6.50 -16.91 -11.11
C ALA A 11 -5.73 -17.04 -9.78
N GLY A 12 -5.66 -18.25 -9.26
CA GLY A 12 -4.82 -18.62 -8.13
C GLY A 12 -3.62 -19.42 -8.61
N TYR A 13 -2.48 -19.22 -7.96
CA TYR A 13 -1.22 -19.91 -8.27
C TYR A 13 -0.56 -20.36 -6.96
N GLY A 14 -0.01 -21.56 -6.96
CA GLY A 14 0.72 -22.10 -5.81
C GLY A 14 -0.17 -22.49 -4.64
N GLY A 15 0.46 -22.75 -3.49
CA GLY A 15 -0.19 -23.25 -2.29
C GLY A 15 -0.62 -22.15 -1.34
N THR A 16 -1.80 -22.30 -0.74
CA THR A 16 -2.29 -21.45 0.35
C THR A 16 -1.68 -21.84 1.68
N ASP A 17 -1.28 -23.08 1.79
CA ASP A 17 -0.62 -23.67 2.95
C ASP A 17 0.34 -24.75 2.46
N LEU A 18 1.63 -24.60 2.75
CA LEU A 18 2.68 -25.49 2.24
C LEU A 18 2.65 -26.87 2.90
N GLU A 19 2.11 -26.97 4.12
CA GLU A 19 2.01 -28.25 4.84
C GLU A 19 0.78 -29.06 4.39
N LYS A 20 -0.34 -28.36 4.13
CA LYS A 20 -1.59 -28.98 3.71
C LYS A 20 -1.69 -29.25 2.22
N GLY A 21 -0.85 -28.58 1.41
CA GLY A 21 -0.86 -28.73 -0.04
C GLY A 21 -2.11 -28.16 -0.73
N ASN A 22 -2.86 -27.27 -0.06
CA ASN A 22 -4.03 -26.62 -0.63
C ASN A 22 -3.60 -25.58 -1.67
N LEU A 23 -4.33 -25.53 -2.79
CA LEU A 23 -4.03 -24.61 -3.89
C LEU A 23 -4.85 -23.31 -3.78
N ALA A 24 -4.23 -22.21 -4.18
CA ALA A 24 -4.91 -20.93 -4.26
C ALA A 24 -6.03 -20.96 -5.32
N ALA A 25 -7.20 -20.43 -4.97
CA ALA A 25 -8.38 -20.39 -5.79
C ALA A 25 -8.98 -18.97 -5.81
N ALA A 26 -9.97 -18.73 -6.67
CA ALA A 26 -10.61 -17.42 -6.82
C ALA A 26 -11.20 -16.87 -5.53
N LYS A 27 -11.68 -17.74 -4.64
CA LYS A 27 -12.33 -17.38 -3.37
C LYS A 27 -11.45 -17.59 -2.14
N THR A 28 -10.17 -17.92 -2.33
CA THR A 28 -9.23 -18.00 -1.23
C THR A 28 -9.18 -16.64 -0.50
N LEU A 29 -9.19 -16.71 0.83
CA LEU A 29 -9.19 -15.56 1.71
C LEU A 29 -7.77 -15.21 2.14
N TRP A 30 -7.44 -13.97 1.99
CA TRP A 30 -6.14 -13.39 2.30
C TRP A 30 -6.31 -12.25 3.29
N PRO A 31 -5.43 -12.06 4.26
CA PRO A 31 -5.40 -10.81 5.02
C PRO A 31 -4.97 -9.70 4.05
N ILE A 32 -5.81 -8.69 3.88
CA ILE A 32 -5.56 -7.61 2.92
C ILE A 32 -4.65 -6.52 3.46
N GLY A 33 -4.15 -6.69 4.67
CA GLY A 33 -3.18 -5.78 5.27
C GLY A 33 -3.69 -4.33 5.34
N PRO A 34 -2.84 -3.37 4.97
CA PRO A 34 -3.17 -1.95 5.05
C PRO A 34 -4.38 -1.51 4.22
N PHE A 35 -4.90 -2.33 3.30
CA PHE A 35 -6.16 -2.03 2.61
C PHE A 35 -7.35 -1.91 3.57
N SER A 36 -7.29 -2.55 4.73
CA SER A 36 -8.29 -2.42 5.79
C SER A 36 -8.50 -0.97 6.22
N GLN A 37 -7.46 -0.15 6.17
CA GLN A 37 -7.56 1.29 6.48
C GLN A 37 -8.56 2.00 5.56
N GLY A 38 -8.64 1.60 4.30
CA GLY A 38 -9.60 2.13 3.34
C GLY A 38 -11.04 1.98 3.80
N TYR A 39 -11.38 0.83 4.37
CA TYR A 39 -12.72 0.57 4.91
C TYR A 39 -13.05 1.49 6.10
N ALA A 40 -12.09 1.70 6.99
CA ALA A 40 -12.26 2.64 8.11
C ALA A 40 -12.36 4.10 7.64
N ALA A 41 -11.51 4.51 6.70
CA ALA A 41 -11.56 5.86 6.12
C ALA A 41 -12.90 6.13 5.41
N VAL A 42 -13.39 5.17 4.63
CA VAL A 42 -14.70 5.24 3.97
C VAL A 42 -15.84 5.31 5.00
N ALA A 43 -15.76 4.54 6.09
CA ALA A 43 -16.78 4.60 7.16
C ALA A 43 -16.85 6.00 7.81
N VAL A 44 -15.69 6.65 8.04
CA VAL A 44 -15.65 8.04 8.53
C VAL A 44 -16.30 8.99 7.51
N MET A 45 -15.97 8.85 6.21
CA MET A 45 -16.56 9.70 5.17
C MET A 45 -18.07 9.49 5.02
N GLN A 46 -18.55 8.26 5.16
CA GLN A 46 -19.99 7.96 5.15
C GLN A 46 -20.73 8.64 6.34
N LEU A 47 -20.08 8.70 7.50
CA LEU A 47 -20.60 9.43 8.66
C LEU A 47 -20.54 10.95 8.48
N TYR A 48 -19.48 11.44 7.86
CA TYR A 48 -19.30 12.84 7.48
C TYR A 48 -20.42 13.29 6.50
N GLU A 49 -20.66 12.54 5.42
CA GLU A 49 -21.73 12.83 4.46
C GLU A 49 -23.14 12.86 5.12
N LYS A 50 -23.34 12.05 6.15
CA LYS A 50 -24.58 12.01 6.94
C LYS A 50 -24.64 13.09 8.03
N GLY A 51 -23.66 14.01 8.11
CA GLY A 51 -23.58 15.06 9.12
C GLY A 51 -23.47 14.55 10.56
N LYS A 52 -22.92 13.35 10.77
CA LYS A 52 -22.76 12.75 12.10
C LYS A 52 -21.46 13.16 12.79
N LEU A 53 -20.48 13.62 12.03
CA LEU A 53 -19.21 14.17 12.48
C LEU A 53 -18.72 15.20 11.48
N ASP A 54 -17.75 16.04 11.88
CA ASP A 54 -16.96 16.88 11.00
C ASP A 54 -15.50 16.40 11.02
N LEU A 55 -14.82 16.42 9.87
CA LEU A 55 -13.44 15.97 9.77
C LEU A 55 -12.48 16.84 10.58
N ASN A 56 -12.81 18.10 10.80
CA ASN A 56 -12.06 19.05 11.62
C ASN A 56 -12.43 19.00 13.12
N ASP A 57 -13.41 18.18 13.48
CA ASP A 57 -13.75 18.01 14.90
C ASP A 57 -12.54 17.47 15.66
N PRO A 58 -12.22 18.04 16.85
CA PRO A 58 -11.20 17.49 17.72
C PRO A 58 -11.66 16.13 18.26
N ILE A 59 -10.77 15.15 18.29
CA ILE A 59 -11.10 13.78 18.71
C ILE A 59 -11.57 13.73 20.17
N GLY A 60 -11.13 14.67 21.01
CA GLY A 60 -11.61 14.84 22.40
C GLY A 60 -13.12 15.14 22.50
N LYS A 61 -13.78 15.57 21.43
CA LYS A 61 -15.24 15.67 21.38
C LYS A 61 -15.90 14.29 21.51
N TYR A 62 -15.28 13.28 20.98
CA TYR A 62 -15.79 11.90 20.91
C TYR A 62 -15.16 10.99 21.94
N LEU A 63 -13.84 11.11 22.17
CA LEU A 63 -13.06 10.24 23.03
C LEU A 63 -12.63 10.99 24.28
N LYS A 64 -13.13 10.55 25.47
CA LYS A 64 -12.86 11.22 26.74
C LYS A 64 -11.62 10.64 27.44
N ASP A 65 -11.44 9.34 27.33
CA ASP A 65 -10.41 8.56 28.03
C ASP A 65 -9.14 8.40 27.17
N ILE A 66 -8.63 9.55 26.68
CA ILE A 66 -7.39 9.64 25.90
C ILE A 66 -6.50 10.74 26.49
N PRO A 67 -5.18 10.75 26.24
CA PRO A 67 -4.27 11.79 26.71
C PRO A 67 -4.75 13.20 26.34
N GLU A 68 -4.56 14.17 27.26
CA GLU A 68 -5.03 15.55 27.06
C GLU A 68 -4.43 16.21 25.80
N ASN A 69 -3.15 15.93 25.51
CA ASN A 69 -2.47 16.44 24.32
C ASN A 69 -2.96 15.83 23.00
N TRP A 70 -3.72 14.73 23.05
CA TRP A 70 -4.35 14.16 21.85
C TRP A 70 -5.73 14.77 21.56
N LYS A 71 -6.42 15.29 22.58
CA LYS A 71 -7.79 15.79 22.46
C LYS A 71 -7.99 16.86 21.38
N PRO A 72 -7.03 17.78 21.13
CA PRO A 72 -7.15 18.78 20.07
C PRO A 72 -6.96 18.24 18.65
N ILE A 73 -6.37 17.05 18.49
CA ILE A 73 -6.10 16.43 17.18
C ILE A 73 -7.42 16.22 16.44
N SER A 74 -7.47 16.56 15.15
CA SER A 74 -8.70 16.40 14.36
C SER A 74 -8.85 14.97 13.79
N ILE A 75 -10.09 14.59 13.46
CA ILE A 75 -10.38 13.33 12.78
C ILE A 75 -9.60 13.25 11.46
N LEU A 76 -9.53 14.36 10.70
CA LEU A 76 -8.77 14.43 9.46
C LEU A 76 -7.29 14.11 9.68
N GLN A 77 -6.67 14.63 10.74
CA GLN A 77 -5.27 14.36 11.06
C GLN A 77 -5.00 12.89 11.41
N LEU A 78 -5.96 12.19 12.03
CA LEU A 78 -5.87 10.73 12.21
C LEU A 78 -5.91 10.01 10.86
N MET A 79 -6.90 10.35 10.00
CA MET A 79 -7.05 9.74 8.67
C MET A 79 -5.82 9.95 7.78
N GLN A 80 -5.18 11.11 7.89
CA GLN A 80 -4.00 11.50 7.13
C GLN A 80 -2.68 10.98 7.74
N HIS A 81 -2.72 10.29 8.86
CA HIS A 81 -1.51 9.95 9.63
C HIS A 81 -0.65 11.17 10.00
N SER A 82 -1.27 12.35 10.11
CA SER A 82 -0.59 13.60 10.48
C SER A 82 -0.80 14.02 11.94
N SER A 83 -1.19 13.07 12.79
CA SER A 83 -1.46 13.31 14.21
C SER A 83 -0.21 13.43 15.08
N GLY A 84 0.91 12.85 14.69
CA GLY A 84 2.11 12.70 15.52
C GLY A 84 2.02 11.61 16.58
N ILE A 85 0.88 10.91 16.74
CA ILE A 85 0.68 9.86 17.74
C ILE A 85 1.56 8.64 17.41
N ALA A 86 2.25 8.12 18.43
CA ALA A 86 3.10 6.95 18.32
C ALA A 86 2.30 5.70 17.88
N ASP A 87 2.97 4.82 17.18
CA ASP A 87 2.38 3.56 16.70
C ASP A 87 2.63 2.45 17.73
N TYR A 88 1.55 1.93 18.34
CA TYR A 88 1.65 0.88 19.36
C TYR A 88 2.36 -0.39 18.86
N ARG A 89 2.39 -0.63 17.55
CA ARG A 89 3.07 -1.79 16.96
C ARG A 89 4.59 -1.76 17.15
N ASN A 90 5.14 -0.57 17.36
CA ASN A 90 6.58 -0.37 17.57
C ASN A 90 6.98 -0.49 19.04
N GLU A 91 6.02 -0.65 19.94
CA GLU A 91 6.29 -0.71 21.35
C GLU A 91 6.77 -2.09 21.81
N LYS A 92 7.68 -2.07 22.75
CA LYS A 92 8.24 -3.30 23.31
C LYS A 92 7.13 -4.11 23.99
N GLY A 93 6.93 -5.34 23.53
CA GLY A 93 5.91 -6.25 24.07
C GLY A 93 4.64 -6.33 23.22
N PHE A 94 4.53 -5.57 22.14
CA PHE A 94 3.47 -5.81 21.16
C PHE A 94 3.69 -7.16 20.48
N ASP A 95 2.65 -7.99 20.49
CA ASP A 95 2.61 -9.28 19.79
C ASP A 95 1.37 -9.31 18.89
N VAL A 96 1.60 -9.37 17.58
CA VAL A 96 0.53 -9.38 16.58
C VAL A 96 -0.42 -10.57 16.72
N SER A 97 0.00 -11.63 17.40
CA SER A 97 -0.81 -12.84 17.66
C SER A 97 -1.63 -12.79 18.94
N ALA A 98 -1.38 -11.83 19.81
CA ALA A 98 -2.09 -11.68 21.07
C ALA A 98 -3.38 -10.87 20.90
N ASP A 99 -4.38 -11.18 21.74
CA ASP A 99 -5.62 -10.41 21.81
C ASP A 99 -5.48 -9.19 22.69
N TYR A 100 -6.01 -8.06 22.23
CA TYR A 100 -5.99 -6.79 22.94
C TYR A 100 -7.37 -6.15 23.01
N ARG A 101 -7.63 -5.46 24.12
CA ARG A 101 -8.67 -4.44 24.16
C ARG A 101 -8.09 -3.11 23.64
N PRO A 102 -8.88 -2.26 22.99
CA PRO A 102 -8.41 -0.97 22.47
C PRO A 102 -7.67 -0.13 23.50
N GLU A 103 -8.17 -0.10 24.75
CA GLU A 103 -7.59 0.66 25.85
C GLU A 103 -6.15 0.21 26.17
N GLN A 104 -5.89 -1.10 26.14
CA GLN A 104 -4.56 -1.65 26.40
C GLN A 104 -3.54 -1.19 25.36
N LEU A 105 -3.93 -1.14 24.08
CA LEU A 105 -3.06 -0.65 23.00
C LEU A 105 -2.83 0.87 23.12
N ILE A 106 -3.86 1.63 23.48
CA ILE A 106 -3.76 3.08 23.70
C ILE A 106 -2.81 3.36 24.89
N GLU A 107 -2.94 2.63 25.98
CA GLU A 107 -2.11 2.78 27.18
C GLU A 107 -0.62 2.61 26.87
N THR A 108 -0.24 1.71 25.94
CA THR A 108 1.18 1.49 25.61
C THR A 108 1.86 2.72 25.02
N VAL A 109 1.11 3.61 24.39
CA VAL A 109 1.64 4.81 23.73
C VAL A 109 1.20 6.13 24.35
N ALA A 110 0.31 6.08 25.35
CA ALA A 110 -0.31 7.26 25.95
C ALA A 110 0.69 8.24 26.58
N ALA A 111 1.80 7.72 27.12
CA ALA A 111 2.85 8.52 27.75
C ALA A 111 3.94 8.98 26.75
N ILE A 112 3.90 8.53 25.51
CA ILE A 112 4.90 8.87 24.48
C ILE A 112 4.57 10.27 23.94
N PRO A 113 5.52 11.21 23.90
CA PRO A 113 5.31 12.51 23.28
C PRO A 113 4.93 12.36 21.80
N LEU A 114 4.15 13.30 21.27
CA LEU A 114 3.88 13.37 19.84
C LEU A 114 5.21 13.48 19.06
N ALA A 115 5.34 12.71 18.00
CA ALA A 115 6.55 12.69 17.18
C ALA A 115 6.79 14.01 16.45
N PHE A 116 5.72 14.76 16.21
CA PHE A 116 5.71 16.09 15.60
C PHE A 116 4.40 16.80 15.94
N GLU A 117 4.35 18.10 15.67
CA GLU A 117 3.15 18.93 15.84
C GLU A 117 2.05 18.45 14.86
N PRO A 118 0.82 18.16 15.32
CA PRO A 118 -0.25 17.67 14.46
C PRO A 118 -0.48 18.54 13.23
N GLY A 119 -0.50 17.91 12.07
CA GLY A 119 -0.66 18.58 10.76
C GLY A 119 0.64 19.10 10.13
N THR A 120 1.82 18.88 10.74
CA THR A 120 3.10 19.35 10.20
C THR A 120 3.91 18.27 9.50
N ASP A 121 3.63 17.00 9.80
CA ASP A 121 4.30 15.86 9.19
C ASP A 121 3.33 14.69 9.01
N VAL A 122 3.79 13.64 8.33
CA VAL A 122 3.02 12.42 8.08
C VAL A 122 3.84 11.23 8.51
N LYS A 123 3.28 10.39 9.39
CA LYS A 123 3.88 9.13 9.83
C LYS A 123 2.79 8.12 10.12
N GLN A 124 2.83 7.00 9.40
CA GLN A 124 1.85 5.93 9.61
C GLN A 124 1.84 5.47 11.08
N SER A 125 0.63 5.33 11.63
CA SER A 125 0.41 4.83 12.98
C SER A 125 -0.90 4.04 13.04
N ALA A 126 -0.82 2.80 13.49
CA ALA A 126 -2.01 1.96 13.71
C ALA A 126 -2.89 2.53 14.82
N THR A 127 -2.31 3.26 15.77
CA THR A 127 -3.07 3.95 16.82
C THR A 127 -4.09 4.92 16.25
N ASN A 128 -3.77 5.62 15.15
CA ASN A 128 -4.71 6.52 14.49
C ASN A 128 -5.99 5.80 14.07
N PHE A 129 -5.86 4.66 13.42
CA PHE A 129 -6.99 3.91 12.92
C PHE A 129 -7.76 3.18 14.02
N LEU A 130 -7.08 2.75 15.08
CA LEU A 130 -7.73 2.26 16.30
C LEU A 130 -8.64 3.34 16.91
N LEU A 131 -8.16 4.58 17.03
CA LEU A 131 -8.97 5.71 17.52
C LEU A 131 -10.14 6.03 16.57
N LEU A 132 -9.93 5.96 15.25
CA LEU A 132 -11.00 6.13 14.27
C LEU A 132 -12.10 5.08 14.42
N THR A 133 -11.77 3.80 14.69
CA THR A 133 -12.82 2.79 14.93
C THR A 133 -13.70 3.17 16.13
N SER A 134 -13.11 3.67 17.21
CA SER A 134 -13.86 4.12 18.39
C SER A 134 -14.76 5.33 18.10
N ILE A 135 -14.32 6.25 17.22
CA ILE A 135 -15.14 7.38 16.77
C ILE A 135 -16.29 6.90 15.88
N ILE A 136 -16.05 5.97 14.97
CA ILE A 136 -17.07 5.34 14.12
C ILE A 136 -18.13 4.68 14.99
N GLU A 137 -17.74 3.92 16.01
CA GLU A 137 -18.68 3.25 16.92
C GLU A 137 -19.57 4.24 17.66
N LYS A 138 -19.00 5.33 18.18
CA LYS A 138 -19.75 6.36 18.91
C LYS A 138 -20.70 7.15 18.02
N THR A 139 -20.27 7.51 16.81
CA THR A 139 -21.07 8.33 15.89
C THR A 139 -22.06 7.51 15.07
N GLY A 140 -21.66 6.29 14.71
CA GLY A 140 -22.49 5.31 14.01
C GLY A 140 -23.47 4.56 14.92
N LYS A 141 -23.28 4.60 16.26
CA LYS A 141 -24.09 3.92 17.30
C LYS A 141 -24.19 2.42 17.07
N MET A 142 -23.12 1.82 16.60
CA MET A 142 -22.98 0.37 16.43
C MET A 142 -21.49 0.00 16.40
N PRO A 143 -21.11 -1.27 16.64
CA PRO A 143 -19.73 -1.72 16.51
C PRO A 143 -19.14 -1.38 15.13
N TYR A 144 -17.84 -1.09 15.08
CA TYR A 144 -17.14 -0.74 13.85
C TYR A 144 -17.30 -1.81 12.77
N HIS A 145 -17.13 -3.08 13.13
CA HIS A 145 -17.27 -4.19 12.19
C HIS A 145 -18.69 -4.28 11.61
N ASP A 146 -19.71 -4.09 12.44
CA ASP A 146 -21.10 -4.08 11.99
C ASP A 146 -21.39 -2.91 11.06
N PHE A 147 -20.78 -1.74 11.32
CA PHE A 147 -20.94 -0.57 10.46
C PHE A 147 -20.35 -0.84 9.08
N VAL A 148 -19.09 -1.28 9.02
CA VAL A 148 -18.42 -1.58 7.75
C VAL A 148 -19.13 -2.73 7.03
N LYS A 149 -19.50 -3.79 7.75
CA LYS A 149 -20.25 -4.90 7.18
C LYS A 149 -21.53 -4.42 6.52
N LYS A 150 -22.36 -3.67 7.24
CA LYS A 150 -23.65 -3.20 6.75
C LYS A 150 -23.56 -2.22 5.58
N TYR A 151 -22.68 -1.22 5.69
CA TYR A 151 -22.65 -0.08 4.75
C TYR A 151 -21.64 -0.21 3.63
N GLN A 152 -20.79 -1.24 3.66
CA GLN A 152 -19.81 -1.48 2.61
C GLN A 152 -19.85 -2.94 2.12
N ILE A 153 -19.62 -3.93 2.99
CA ILE A 153 -19.49 -5.34 2.59
C ILE A 153 -20.81 -5.88 2.05
N ASP A 154 -21.88 -5.83 2.86
CA ASP A 154 -23.20 -6.33 2.48
C ASP A 154 -23.83 -5.46 1.37
N TYR A 155 -23.60 -4.13 1.45
CA TYR A 155 -24.11 -3.18 0.45
C TYR A 155 -23.56 -3.46 -0.95
N LEU A 156 -22.28 -3.80 -1.07
CA LEU A 156 -21.64 -4.16 -2.34
C LEU A 156 -21.76 -5.67 -2.66
N GLY A 157 -22.34 -6.47 -1.78
CA GLY A 157 -22.46 -7.91 -1.97
C GLY A 157 -21.12 -8.67 -1.93
N LEU A 158 -20.17 -8.22 -1.13
CA LEU A 158 -18.82 -8.79 -1.02
C LEU A 158 -18.81 -10.06 -0.18
N LYS A 159 -19.28 -11.16 -0.74
CA LYS A 159 -19.46 -12.45 -0.03
C LYS A 159 -18.17 -13.11 0.45
N GLN A 160 -17.02 -12.65 -0.04
CA GLN A 160 -15.69 -13.15 0.31
C GLN A 160 -14.86 -12.06 1.00
N THR A 161 -15.49 -11.27 1.87
CA THR A 161 -14.83 -10.25 2.70
C THR A 161 -15.33 -10.39 4.13
N PHE A 162 -14.40 -10.60 5.07
CA PHE A 162 -14.70 -10.90 6.47
C PHE A 162 -13.75 -10.13 7.39
N PHE A 163 -14.22 -9.78 8.57
CA PHE A 163 -13.32 -9.45 9.67
C PHE A 163 -12.68 -10.71 10.24
N GLY A 164 -11.47 -10.61 10.76
CA GLY A 164 -10.73 -11.76 11.29
C GLY A 164 -11.51 -12.54 12.36
N GLU A 165 -12.30 -11.86 13.19
CA GLU A 165 -13.16 -12.47 14.21
C GLU A 165 -14.34 -13.29 13.66
N ASP A 166 -14.73 -13.05 12.42
CA ASP A 166 -15.83 -13.74 11.77
C ASP A 166 -15.39 -14.97 10.96
N LEU A 167 -14.09 -15.13 10.70
CA LEU A 167 -13.58 -16.23 9.90
C LEU A 167 -14.01 -17.63 10.43
N ALA A 168 -13.99 -17.80 11.75
CA ALA A 168 -14.43 -19.06 12.37
C ALA A 168 -15.94 -19.31 12.24
N LYS A 169 -16.73 -18.29 11.90
CA LYS A 169 -18.19 -18.37 11.75
C LYS A 169 -18.60 -18.61 10.30
N VAL A 170 -17.65 -18.53 9.35
CA VAL A 170 -17.93 -18.71 7.93
C VAL A 170 -18.35 -20.15 7.67
N LYS A 171 -19.56 -20.33 7.17
CA LYS A 171 -20.09 -21.65 6.82
C LYS A 171 -19.68 -22.02 5.41
N GLN A 172 -19.42 -23.30 5.22
CA GLN A 172 -19.25 -23.87 3.89
C GLN A 172 -20.60 -23.85 3.16
N GLU A 173 -20.60 -23.36 1.91
CA GLU A 173 -21.78 -23.38 1.05
C GLU A 173 -21.64 -24.49 0.01
N ASP A 174 -22.74 -25.20 -0.28
CA ASP A 174 -22.81 -26.12 -1.42
C ASP A 174 -22.64 -25.35 -2.72
N VAL A 175 -21.66 -25.72 -3.53
CA VAL A 175 -21.38 -25.05 -4.81
C VAL A 175 -21.86 -25.90 -5.97
N THR A 176 -22.70 -25.31 -6.78
CA THR A 176 -23.08 -25.87 -8.09
C THR A 176 -22.15 -25.28 -9.15
N LEU A 177 -21.38 -26.15 -9.80
CA LEU A 177 -20.47 -25.76 -10.88
C LEU A 177 -21.12 -26.05 -12.22
N THR A 178 -21.02 -25.08 -13.14
CA THR A 178 -21.44 -25.24 -14.54
C THR A 178 -20.20 -25.15 -15.42
N ASN A 179 -19.96 -26.19 -16.23
CA ASN A 179 -18.86 -26.18 -17.19
C ASN A 179 -19.24 -25.43 -18.50
N ASN A 180 -18.27 -25.27 -19.40
CA ASN A 180 -18.45 -24.58 -20.70
C ASN A 180 -19.46 -25.27 -21.65
N VAL A 181 -19.95 -26.48 -21.33
CA VAL A 181 -21.00 -27.21 -22.06
C VAL A 181 -22.34 -27.21 -21.30
N HIS A 182 -22.50 -26.29 -20.33
CA HIS A 182 -23.71 -26.14 -19.50
C HIS A 182 -24.09 -27.39 -18.68
N GLN A 183 -23.14 -28.28 -18.42
CA GLN A 183 -23.36 -29.38 -17.49
C GLN A 183 -23.20 -28.87 -16.06
N THR A 184 -24.20 -29.12 -15.25
CA THR A 184 -24.20 -28.72 -13.83
C THR A 184 -23.76 -29.89 -12.98
N PHE A 185 -22.76 -29.66 -12.14
CA PHE A 185 -22.27 -30.64 -11.18
C PHE A 185 -22.56 -30.16 -9.77
N LYS A 186 -23.16 -31.01 -8.98
CA LYS A 186 -23.25 -30.81 -7.54
C LYS A 186 -22.05 -31.52 -6.91
N LYS A 187 -21.24 -30.79 -6.14
CA LYS A 187 -20.15 -31.35 -5.36
C LYS A 187 -20.59 -31.56 -3.93
N ASP A 188 -20.24 -32.73 -3.38
CA ASP A 188 -20.50 -33.07 -1.99
C ASP A 188 -19.59 -32.36 -0.97
N LYS A 189 -18.59 -31.61 -1.47
CA LYS A 189 -17.69 -30.80 -0.65
C LYS A 189 -17.37 -29.50 -1.37
N ASP A 190 -17.32 -28.44 -0.58
CA ASP A 190 -17.02 -27.10 -1.05
C ASP A 190 -15.68 -27.06 -1.75
N TYR A 191 -15.73 -26.92 -3.03
CA TYR A 191 -14.55 -26.69 -3.83
C TYR A 191 -14.01 -25.27 -3.66
N ILE A 192 -14.90 -24.36 -3.34
CA ILE A 192 -14.61 -22.98 -3.06
C ILE A 192 -15.05 -22.73 -1.63
N ASN A 193 -14.24 -23.23 -0.75
CA ASN A 193 -14.48 -23.05 0.65
C ASN A 193 -14.16 -21.59 1.02
N PRO A 194 -15.14 -20.80 1.44
CA PRO A 194 -14.85 -19.47 1.94
C PRO A 194 -13.97 -19.50 3.20
N SER A 195 -13.84 -20.66 3.84
CA SER A 195 -12.97 -20.85 4.99
C SER A 195 -11.53 -21.22 4.66
N GLU A 196 -11.13 -21.35 3.39
CA GLU A 196 -9.71 -21.48 3.04
C GLU A 196 -8.98 -20.17 3.22
N THR A 197 -8.49 -19.98 4.41
CA THR A 197 -7.54 -18.90 4.72
C THR A 197 -6.13 -19.32 4.34
N THR A 198 -5.31 -18.34 3.99
CA THR A 198 -3.89 -18.57 3.69
C THR A 198 -3.05 -18.57 4.95
N THR A 199 -2.02 -19.42 4.97
CA THR A 199 -0.91 -19.33 5.92
C THR A 199 0.15 -18.39 5.37
N GLY A 200 0.54 -17.37 6.14
CA GLY A 200 1.60 -16.44 5.77
C GLY A 200 2.99 -17.00 6.00
N TYR A 201 3.95 -16.62 5.17
CA TYR A 201 5.33 -17.08 5.25
C TYR A 201 6.33 -15.93 5.24
N VAL A 202 7.37 -16.09 6.05
CA VAL A 202 8.55 -15.23 6.04
C VAL A 202 9.78 -16.06 5.71
N GLU A 203 10.76 -15.43 5.09
CA GLU A 203 12.03 -16.11 4.79
C GLU A 203 12.99 -15.94 5.96
N LYS A 204 13.44 -17.07 6.53
CA LYS A 204 14.49 -17.13 7.55
C LYS A 204 15.57 -18.11 7.09
N GLU A 205 16.80 -17.63 7.01
CA GLU A 205 17.95 -18.46 6.62
C GLU A 205 17.75 -19.24 5.30
N GLY A 206 17.12 -18.59 4.31
CA GLY A 206 16.84 -19.19 3.00
C GLY A 206 15.70 -20.21 2.99
N ARG A 207 14.93 -20.31 4.07
CA ARG A 207 13.76 -21.20 4.17
C ARG A 207 12.49 -20.41 4.47
N LEU A 208 11.37 -20.83 3.90
CA LEU A 208 10.06 -20.31 4.25
C LEU A 208 9.61 -20.94 5.57
N VAL A 209 9.28 -20.08 6.52
CA VAL A 209 8.69 -20.47 7.80
C VAL A 209 7.36 -19.74 7.98
N SER A 210 6.39 -20.40 8.61
CA SER A 210 5.10 -19.81 8.90
C SER A 210 5.27 -18.56 9.77
N ALA A 211 4.62 -17.47 9.35
CA ALA A 211 4.51 -16.26 10.15
C ALA A 211 3.49 -16.44 11.29
N PRO A 212 3.57 -15.66 12.37
CA PRO A 212 2.54 -15.66 13.41
C PRO A 212 1.16 -15.34 12.83
N ALA A 213 0.13 -16.01 13.31
CA ALA A 213 -1.24 -15.64 12.99
C ALA A 213 -1.55 -14.24 13.53
N VAL A 214 -2.30 -13.46 12.79
CA VAL A 214 -2.72 -12.13 13.24
C VAL A 214 -3.97 -12.27 14.10
N SER A 215 -3.91 -11.78 15.34
CA SER A 215 -5.12 -11.68 16.16
C SER A 215 -6.09 -10.66 15.56
N PRO A 216 -7.39 -10.98 15.51
CA PRO A 216 -8.41 -10.03 15.01
C PRO A 216 -8.42 -8.68 15.75
N THR A 217 -7.96 -8.65 16.99
CA THR A 217 -7.99 -7.45 17.84
C THR A 217 -6.68 -6.65 17.82
N ALA A 218 -5.58 -7.28 17.40
CA ALA A 218 -4.25 -6.64 17.43
C ALA A 218 -4.11 -5.48 16.43
N LEU A 219 -4.84 -5.51 15.31
CA LEU A 219 -4.73 -4.53 14.22
C LEU A 219 -6.09 -3.94 13.81
N LYS A 220 -7.01 -3.79 14.79
CA LYS A 220 -8.38 -3.29 14.56
C LYS A 220 -8.39 -1.94 13.81
N GLY A 221 -9.10 -1.90 12.68
CA GLY A 221 -9.22 -0.74 11.79
C GLY A 221 -8.00 -0.50 10.90
N PHE A 222 -6.87 -1.16 11.17
CA PHE A 222 -5.63 -0.99 10.43
C PHE A 222 -5.34 -2.15 9.47
N SER A 223 -5.54 -3.41 9.92
CA SER A 223 -5.27 -4.60 9.12
C SER A 223 -6.05 -5.81 9.65
N ASP A 224 -7.35 -5.69 9.78
CA ASP A 224 -8.26 -6.66 10.42
C ASP A 224 -9.21 -7.35 9.45
N ILE A 225 -9.09 -7.07 8.13
CA ILE A 225 -9.96 -7.63 7.10
C ILE A 225 -9.25 -8.72 6.29
N TRP A 226 -10.01 -9.76 6.00
CA TRP A 226 -9.66 -10.84 5.08
C TRP A 226 -10.59 -10.80 3.89
N ALA A 227 -10.03 -10.91 2.68
CA ALA A 227 -10.85 -10.91 1.47
C ALA A 227 -10.23 -11.75 0.36
N SER A 228 -11.06 -12.13 -0.62
CA SER A 228 -10.57 -12.61 -1.90
C SER A 228 -10.07 -11.42 -2.75
N ALA A 229 -9.15 -11.70 -3.67
CA ALA A 229 -8.66 -10.67 -4.60
C ALA A 229 -9.79 -10.04 -5.43
N GLU A 230 -10.81 -10.82 -5.78
CA GLU A 230 -12.00 -10.34 -6.49
C GLU A 230 -12.78 -9.33 -5.65
N ASN A 231 -13.02 -9.63 -4.36
CA ASN A 231 -13.77 -8.74 -3.50
C ASN A 231 -13.01 -7.45 -3.17
N VAL A 232 -11.67 -7.49 -3.08
CA VAL A 232 -10.85 -6.27 -2.97
C VAL A 232 -11.07 -5.38 -4.19
N SER A 233 -11.03 -5.95 -5.40
CA SER A 233 -11.28 -5.19 -6.63
C SER A 233 -12.71 -4.66 -6.70
N HIS A 234 -13.72 -5.43 -6.30
CA HIS A 234 -15.11 -4.98 -6.28
C HIS A 234 -15.34 -3.84 -5.29
N TRP A 235 -14.72 -3.91 -4.10
CA TRP A 235 -14.78 -2.81 -3.14
C TRP A 235 -14.15 -1.53 -3.71
N ASP A 236 -13.00 -1.67 -4.35
CA ASP A 236 -12.30 -0.56 -4.99
C ASP A 236 -13.13 0.11 -6.10
N ILE A 237 -13.78 -0.70 -6.94
CA ILE A 237 -14.70 -0.20 -7.98
C ILE A 237 -15.91 0.49 -7.34
N GLY A 238 -16.44 -0.07 -6.25
CA GLY A 238 -17.53 0.55 -5.50
C GLY A 238 -17.15 1.93 -4.95
N LEU A 239 -15.91 2.09 -4.50
CA LEU A 239 -15.38 3.38 -4.06
C LEU A 239 -15.21 4.34 -5.25
N ALA A 240 -14.65 3.87 -6.36
CA ALA A 240 -14.46 4.66 -7.58
C ALA A 240 -15.78 5.17 -8.16
N GLY A 241 -16.78 4.29 -8.18
CA GLY A 241 -18.08 4.50 -8.82
C GLY A 241 -19.12 5.24 -7.98
N SER A 242 -18.75 5.95 -6.93
CA SER A 242 -19.66 6.67 -6.02
C SER A 242 -20.65 5.82 -5.21
N ALA A 243 -20.52 4.49 -5.21
CA ALA A 243 -21.39 3.62 -4.45
C ALA A 243 -21.18 3.74 -2.93
N LEU A 244 -19.95 3.99 -2.50
CA LEU A 244 -19.55 4.08 -1.09
C LEU A 244 -19.50 5.50 -0.56
N ILE A 245 -19.16 6.48 -1.40
CA ILE A 245 -19.10 7.91 -1.08
C ILE A 245 -19.77 8.65 -2.24
N GLU A 246 -20.88 9.31 -1.94
CA GLU A 246 -21.75 9.89 -2.97
C GLU A 246 -21.13 11.14 -3.63
N LYS A 247 -20.58 12.05 -2.81
CA LYS A 247 -20.06 13.32 -3.27
C LYS A 247 -18.66 13.17 -3.85
N PRO A 248 -18.43 13.62 -5.10
CA PRO A 248 -17.11 13.50 -5.75
C PRO A 248 -15.96 14.13 -4.94
N GLU A 249 -16.19 15.31 -4.37
CA GLU A 249 -15.19 16.01 -3.55
C GLU A 249 -14.79 15.21 -2.30
N ASN A 250 -15.75 14.54 -1.67
CA ASN A 250 -15.49 13.69 -0.49
C ASN A 250 -14.77 12.40 -0.88
N ARG A 251 -15.12 11.83 -2.03
CA ARG A 251 -14.44 10.67 -2.59
C ARG A 251 -12.99 11.00 -2.94
N ASP A 252 -12.76 12.13 -3.59
CA ASP A 252 -11.42 12.60 -3.95
C ASP A 252 -10.52 12.77 -2.73
N MET A 253 -11.04 13.20 -1.59
CA MET A 253 -10.27 13.29 -0.34
C MET A 253 -9.73 11.94 0.13
N VAL A 254 -10.49 10.84 -0.03
CA VAL A 254 -10.03 9.49 0.33
C VAL A 254 -9.08 8.92 -0.72
N TYR A 255 -9.24 9.33 -1.95
CA TYR A 255 -8.81 8.66 -3.15
C TYR A 255 -7.55 9.25 -3.74
N LYS A 256 -7.35 10.56 -3.58
CA LYS A 256 -6.21 11.30 -4.13
C LYS A 256 -5.28 11.74 -3.01
N PRO A 257 -3.99 11.89 -3.29
CA PRO A 257 -3.08 12.55 -2.37
C PRO A 257 -3.56 13.95 -2.06
N THR A 258 -3.44 14.32 -0.80
CA THR A 258 -3.70 15.68 -0.32
C THR A 258 -2.39 16.32 0.13
N ARG A 259 -2.42 17.61 0.49
CA ARG A 259 -1.24 18.31 1.00
C ARG A 259 -1.55 18.89 2.37
N LEU A 260 -0.58 18.81 3.27
CA LEU A 260 -0.60 19.58 4.51
C LEU A 260 -0.36 21.06 4.21
N ALA A 261 -0.65 21.92 5.18
CA ALA A 261 -0.47 23.36 5.06
C ALA A 261 0.97 23.78 4.68
N ASN A 262 1.96 22.98 5.05
CA ASN A 262 3.37 23.19 4.71
C ASN A 262 3.79 22.59 3.35
N GLY A 263 2.83 22.10 2.56
CA GLY A 263 3.06 21.53 1.23
C GLY A 263 3.44 20.04 1.22
N LYS A 264 3.65 19.38 2.37
CA LYS A 264 3.93 17.94 2.39
C LYS A 264 2.76 17.15 1.81
N VAL A 265 3.07 16.22 0.92
CA VAL A 265 2.07 15.34 0.33
C VAL A 265 1.65 14.29 1.36
N VAL A 266 0.35 14.16 1.53
CA VAL A 266 -0.26 13.09 2.29
C VAL A 266 -0.71 12.04 1.28
N PRO A 267 -0.30 10.76 1.41
CA PRO A 267 -0.90 9.70 0.62
C PRO A 267 -2.41 9.74 0.86
N ALA A 268 -3.20 9.37 -0.14
CA ALA A 268 -4.64 9.31 0.05
C ALA A 268 -4.96 8.54 1.33
N MET A 269 -6.02 8.92 2.03
CA MET A 269 -6.31 8.53 3.43
C MET A 269 -6.35 7.02 3.72
N ALA A 270 -6.32 6.20 2.68
CA ALA A 270 -6.23 4.75 2.77
C ALA A 270 -4.82 4.19 2.48
N GLY A 271 -3.79 5.03 2.50
CA GLY A 271 -2.44 4.61 2.18
C GLY A 271 -2.17 4.43 0.68
N TRP A 272 -2.98 5.05 -0.17
CA TRP A 272 -2.78 5.06 -1.60
C TRP A 272 -1.51 5.78 -1.97
N GLN A 273 -0.73 5.17 -2.85
CA GLN A 273 0.50 5.75 -3.39
C GLN A 273 0.37 5.84 -4.90
N PHE A 274 0.79 6.97 -5.47
CA PHE A 274 0.79 7.17 -6.91
C PHE A 274 2.18 6.93 -7.45
N TYR A 275 2.23 6.14 -8.53
CA TYR A 275 3.41 6.06 -9.37
C TYR A 275 3.21 6.90 -10.62
N ASN A 276 4.28 7.39 -11.21
CA ASN A 276 4.23 8.16 -12.45
C ASN A 276 3.90 7.26 -13.65
N HIS A 277 2.69 6.73 -13.66
CA HIS A 277 2.15 5.96 -14.76
C HIS A 277 0.80 6.54 -15.17
N ASN A 278 0.81 7.79 -15.67
CA ASN A 278 -0.37 8.39 -16.32
C ASN A 278 -1.70 8.12 -15.61
N GLY A 279 -1.76 8.41 -14.32
CA GLY A 279 -2.99 8.26 -13.56
C GLY A 279 -3.19 6.89 -12.91
N LEU A 280 -2.14 6.08 -12.78
CA LEU A 280 -2.20 4.86 -11.95
C LEU A 280 -2.05 5.18 -10.47
N MET A 281 -2.83 4.47 -9.69
CA MET A 281 -2.89 4.56 -8.26
C MET A 281 -2.63 3.19 -7.64
N ASP A 282 -1.69 3.12 -6.71
CA ASP A 282 -1.30 1.88 -6.06
C ASP A 282 -1.56 1.92 -4.56
N ILE A 283 -2.07 0.82 -4.03
CA ILE A 283 -1.94 0.49 -2.62
C ILE A 283 -1.07 -0.74 -2.50
N LYS A 284 -0.16 -0.75 -1.54
CA LYS A 284 0.63 -1.94 -1.19
C LYS A 284 0.96 -1.98 0.28
N GLY A 285 1.19 -3.17 0.79
CA GLY A 285 1.61 -3.39 2.16
C GLY A 285 1.77 -4.86 2.50
N ASN A 286 2.32 -5.08 3.69
CA ASN A 286 2.56 -6.39 4.23
C ASN A 286 1.82 -6.56 5.56
N VAL A 287 1.41 -7.78 5.86
CA VAL A 287 0.91 -8.18 7.18
C VAL A 287 1.27 -9.63 7.43
N SER A 288 2.03 -9.88 8.49
CA SER A 288 2.36 -11.22 8.99
C SER A 288 2.50 -12.32 7.93
N GLY A 289 3.56 -12.26 7.15
CA GLY A 289 3.85 -13.26 6.12
C GLY A 289 3.05 -13.11 4.82
N HIS A 290 2.32 -12.02 4.63
CA HIS A 290 1.57 -11.76 3.40
C HIS A 290 1.98 -10.44 2.78
N SER A 291 1.87 -10.38 1.46
CA SER A 291 2.00 -9.14 0.68
C SER A 291 0.74 -8.89 -0.12
N ALA A 292 0.31 -7.63 -0.17
CA ALA A 292 -0.87 -7.21 -0.90
C ALA A 292 -0.53 -6.01 -1.80
N PHE A 293 -1.09 -6.02 -2.99
CA PHE A 293 -0.93 -4.96 -4.00
C PHE A 293 -2.23 -4.78 -4.76
N LEU A 294 -2.64 -3.54 -4.93
CA LEU A 294 -3.73 -3.15 -5.81
C LEU A 294 -3.28 -1.94 -6.62
N SER A 295 -3.52 -1.99 -7.91
CA SER A 295 -3.28 -0.88 -8.82
C SER A 295 -4.46 -0.68 -9.74
N ARG A 296 -4.84 0.56 -9.98
CA ARG A 296 -5.89 0.95 -10.91
C ARG A 296 -5.66 2.34 -11.49
N PHE A 297 -6.33 2.66 -12.57
CA PHE A 297 -6.34 4.02 -13.11
C PHE A 297 -7.18 4.96 -12.25
N THR A 298 -6.76 6.21 -12.14
CA THR A 298 -7.48 7.26 -11.43
C THR A 298 -8.63 7.86 -12.23
N ASP A 299 -8.64 7.64 -13.55
CA ASP A 299 -9.75 8.06 -14.39
C ASP A 299 -10.90 7.06 -14.26
N ALA A 300 -12.08 7.54 -13.87
CA ALA A 300 -13.27 6.71 -13.69
C ALA A 300 -13.76 6.03 -14.98
N SER A 301 -13.35 6.49 -16.15
CA SER A 301 -13.60 5.83 -17.43
C SER A 301 -12.70 4.62 -17.68
N GLU A 302 -11.62 4.50 -16.91
CA GLU A 302 -10.59 3.47 -17.02
C GLU A 302 -10.71 2.48 -15.88
N LEU A 303 -11.53 1.46 -16.06
CA LEU A 303 -11.83 0.49 -14.98
C LEU A 303 -10.84 -0.69 -14.90
N VAL A 304 -9.62 -0.54 -15.38
CA VAL A 304 -8.61 -1.59 -15.21
C VAL A 304 -8.05 -1.55 -13.80
N CYS A 305 -8.27 -2.62 -13.06
CA CYS A 305 -7.77 -2.82 -11.70
C CYS A 305 -7.00 -4.15 -11.63
N VAL A 306 -5.82 -4.12 -11.05
CA VAL A 306 -5.01 -5.33 -10.81
C VAL A 306 -4.81 -5.50 -9.31
N THR A 307 -5.38 -6.56 -8.76
CA THR A 307 -5.19 -6.95 -7.35
C THR A 307 -4.34 -8.21 -7.27
N LEU A 308 -3.24 -8.16 -6.54
CA LEU A 308 -2.34 -9.27 -6.28
C LEU A 308 -2.21 -9.48 -4.77
N LEU A 309 -2.42 -10.72 -4.33
CA LEU A 309 -2.27 -11.14 -2.95
C LEU A 309 -1.30 -12.31 -2.91
N ALA A 310 -0.35 -12.29 -2.01
CA ALA A 310 0.65 -13.35 -1.85
C ALA A 310 0.80 -13.72 -0.37
N ASN A 311 1.02 -15.00 -0.10
CA ASN A 311 1.29 -15.51 1.25
C ASN A 311 2.81 -15.65 1.53
N LYS A 312 3.58 -14.75 0.98
CA LYS A 312 4.98 -14.49 1.35
C LYS A 312 5.17 -13.01 1.60
N GLU A 313 5.76 -12.65 2.72
CA GLU A 313 6.05 -11.27 3.06
C GLU A 313 7.21 -10.72 2.22
N GLY A 314 7.12 -9.43 1.87
CA GLY A 314 8.18 -8.72 1.15
C GLY A 314 8.32 -9.08 -0.33
N VAL A 315 7.28 -9.68 -0.94
CA VAL A 315 7.28 -9.93 -2.40
C VAL A 315 7.05 -8.63 -3.14
N ASP A 316 7.90 -8.34 -4.12
CA ASP A 316 7.63 -7.25 -5.07
C ASP A 316 6.52 -7.65 -6.06
N LEU A 317 5.30 -7.23 -5.75
CA LEU A 317 4.13 -7.42 -6.58
C LEU A 317 3.94 -6.29 -7.60
N THR A 318 4.68 -5.19 -7.49
CA THR A 318 4.49 -4.00 -8.32
C THR A 318 4.80 -4.29 -9.78
N ASN A 319 5.99 -4.81 -10.07
CA ASN A 319 6.39 -5.14 -11.43
C ASN A 319 5.45 -6.19 -12.08
N LEU A 320 5.08 -7.22 -11.31
CA LEU A 320 4.11 -8.21 -11.79
C LEU A 320 2.77 -7.57 -12.10
N GLY A 321 2.25 -6.71 -11.23
CA GLY A 321 1.00 -5.98 -11.42
C GLY A 321 1.04 -5.11 -12.68
N ARG A 322 2.13 -4.39 -12.91
CA ARG A 322 2.34 -3.56 -14.10
C ARG A 322 2.34 -4.38 -15.39
N ARG A 323 3.06 -5.49 -15.41
CA ARG A 323 3.10 -6.40 -16.58
C ARG A 323 1.74 -7.02 -16.88
N ILE A 324 0.98 -7.38 -15.86
CA ILE A 324 -0.38 -7.90 -16.04
C ILE A 324 -1.28 -6.81 -16.61
N ALA A 325 -1.24 -5.60 -16.07
CA ALA A 325 -2.04 -4.49 -16.56
C ALA A 325 -1.69 -4.13 -18.01
N ALA A 326 -0.40 -4.08 -18.37
CA ALA A 326 0.08 -3.83 -19.74
C ALA A 326 -0.39 -4.90 -20.74
N ALA A 327 -0.62 -6.13 -20.31
CA ALA A 327 -1.17 -7.18 -21.15
C ALA A 327 -2.64 -6.96 -21.53
N PHE A 328 -3.36 -6.11 -20.78
CA PHE A 328 -4.75 -5.76 -21.04
C PHE A 328 -4.90 -4.44 -21.80
N ASP A 329 -4.03 -3.49 -21.56
CA ASP A 329 -4.03 -2.18 -22.22
C ASP A 329 -2.57 -1.71 -22.40
N SER A 330 -1.95 -2.16 -23.49
CA SER A 330 -0.57 -1.82 -23.83
C SER A 330 -0.39 -0.34 -24.12
N ASP A 331 -1.40 0.33 -24.68
CA ASP A 331 -1.27 1.72 -25.12
C ASP A 331 -1.29 2.68 -23.94
N LYS A 332 -2.07 2.38 -22.90
CA LYS A 332 -2.19 3.20 -21.70
C LYS A 332 -1.15 2.88 -20.64
N MET A 333 -0.80 1.62 -20.50
CA MET A 333 0.26 1.19 -19.60
C MET A 333 1.64 1.34 -20.23
N GLY A 334 1.70 1.34 -21.56
CA GLY A 334 2.93 1.50 -22.33
C GLY A 334 3.38 2.95 -22.50
N THR A 335 2.52 3.94 -22.36
CA THR A 335 2.91 5.35 -22.58
C THR A 335 3.71 5.95 -21.43
N GLY A 336 3.66 5.33 -20.23
CA GLY A 336 4.64 5.64 -19.18
C GLY A 336 5.82 4.68 -19.20
N ALA A 337 5.71 3.59 -19.89
CA ALA A 337 6.65 2.48 -19.96
C ALA A 337 7.51 2.47 -21.22
N ASN A 338 7.50 3.49 -22.03
CA ASN A 338 8.67 3.78 -22.85
C ASN A 338 9.87 4.12 -21.99
N ASP A 339 9.61 4.37 -20.76
CA ASP A 339 10.54 4.24 -19.70
C ASP A 339 10.60 2.80 -19.20
N ASN A 340 10.62 1.82 -20.10
CA ASN A 340 10.96 0.45 -19.77
C ASN A 340 12.33 0.34 -19.09
N LEU A 341 13.11 1.42 -19.15
CA LEU A 341 14.40 1.59 -18.51
C LEU A 341 14.32 2.28 -17.14
N LEU A 342 13.23 3.00 -16.84
CA LEU A 342 13.09 3.82 -15.63
C LEU A 342 11.80 3.54 -14.87
N TYR A 343 11.91 3.54 -13.53
CA TYR A 343 10.76 3.68 -12.62
C TYR A 343 10.69 5.12 -12.13
N THR A 344 9.48 5.60 -11.89
CA THR A 344 9.23 6.90 -11.29
C THR A 344 8.22 6.76 -10.15
N TYR A 345 8.55 7.32 -8.99
CA TYR A 345 7.77 7.23 -7.77
C TYR A 345 7.43 8.63 -7.26
N GLU A 346 6.15 8.91 -6.94
CA GLU A 346 5.77 10.20 -6.39
C GLU A 346 6.24 10.34 -4.95
N SER A 347 6.93 11.42 -4.64
CA SER A 347 7.37 11.73 -3.29
C SER A 347 6.32 12.52 -2.52
N GLN A 348 6.20 12.22 -1.25
CA GLN A 348 5.36 12.94 -0.29
C GLN A 348 6.05 14.20 0.27
N PHE A 349 7.28 14.45 -0.14
CA PHE A 349 8.15 15.50 0.39
C PHE A 349 8.64 16.43 -0.75
N SER A 350 9.18 17.57 -0.37
CA SER A 350 9.88 18.46 -1.32
C SER A 350 11.12 17.77 -1.91
N VAL A 351 11.62 18.28 -3.04
CA VAL A 351 12.85 17.75 -3.67
C VAL A 351 14.03 17.72 -2.70
N PRO A 352 14.36 18.80 -1.94
CA PRO A 352 15.47 18.76 -0.99
C PRO A 352 15.27 17.76 0.16
N GLU A 353 14.03 17.65 0.65
CA GLU A 353 13.74 16.72 1.74
C GLU A 353 13.80 15.26 1.27
N THR A 354 13.22 14.95 0.12
CA THR A 354 13.32 13.62 -0.51
C THR A 354 14.78 13.21 -0.71
N MET A 355 15.58 14.11 -1.24
CA MET A 355 17.00 13.87 -1.46
C MET A 355 17.76 13.62 -0.15
N THR A 356 17.47 14.38 0.89
CA THR A 356 18.06 14.20 2.22
C THR A 356 17.70 12.84 2.81
N ARG A 357 16.45 12.42 2.69
CA ARG A 357 15.96 11.12 3.18
C ARG A 357 16.57 9.95 2.40
N ILE A 358 16.71 10.08 1.09
CA ILE A 358 17.43 9.10 0.24
C ILE A 358 18.88 8.97 0.69
N GLU A 359 19.58 10.09 0.90
CA GLU A 359 20.97 10.09 1.36
C GLU A 359 21.13 9.44 2.73
N GLN A 360 20.26 9.77 3.69
CA GLN A 360 20.22 9.13 5.01
C GLN A 360 19.98 7.62 4.93
N THR A 361 19.09 7.21 4.02
CA THR A 361 18.79 5.79 3.78
C THR A 361 20.03 5.07 3.23
N LEU A 362 20.70 5.64 2.24
CA LEU A 362 21.95 5.11 1.69
C LEU A 362 23.03 4.98 2.77
N HIS A 363 23.20 6.02 3.58
CA HIS A 363 24.14 6.01 4.70
C HIS A 363 23.85 4.88 5.70
N THR A 364 22.58 4.75 6.11
CA THR A 364 22.13 3.71 7.04
C THR A 364 22.36 2.30 6.50
N MET A 365 22.28 2.14 5.18
CA MET A 365 22.50 0.87 4.49
C MET A 365 24.00 0.62 4.16
N GLY A 366 24.89 1.55 4.50
CA GLY A 366 26.32 1.45 4.20
C GLY A 366 26.63 1.53 2.70
N VAL A 367 25.77 2.17 1.91
CA VAL A 367 25.97 2.35 0.46
C VAL A 367 26.64 3.69 0.19
N PRO A 368 27.85 3.72 -0.40
CA PRO A 368 28.58 4.94 -0.67
C PRO A 368 27.87 5.86 -1.66
N VAL A 369 27.80 7.14 -1.33
CA VAL A 369 27.39 8.21 -2.23
C VAL A 369 28.65 8.79 -2.89
N PHE A 370 28.68 8.86 -4.22
CA PHE A 370 29.82 9.36 -4.99
C PHE A 370 29.68 10.83 -5.38
N ALA A 371 28.46 11.25 -5.74
CA ALA A 371 28.19 12.63 -6.15
C ALA A 371 26.72 13.00 -5.94
N LYS A 372 26.48 14.30 -5.83
CA LYS A 372 25.14 14.93 -5.92
C LYS A 372 25.22 16.10 -6.87
N PHE A 373 24.18 16.27 -7.67
CA PHE A 373 24.02 17.38 -8.61
C PHE A 373 22.70 18.08 -8.33
N ASP A 374 22.74 19.40 -8.26
CA ASP A 374 21.55 20.25 -8.17
C ASP A 374 21.38 20.99 -9.49
N HIS A 375 20.55 20.41 -10.37
CA HIS A 375 20.32 20.97 -11.69
C HIS A 375 19.52 22.28 -11.65
N GLY A 376 18.64 22.44 -10.64
CA GLY A 376 17.91 23.69 -10.42
C GLY A 376 18.89 24.84 -10.14
N LYS A 377 19.79 24.64 -9.20
CA LYS A 377 20.82 25.62 -8.84
C LYS A 377 21.80 25.89 -9.99
N ASN A 378 22.25 24.82 -10.68
CA ASN A 378 23.14 24.96 -11.81
C ASN A 378 22.50 25.79 -12.96
N ALA A 379 21.18 25.65 -13.16
CA ALA A 379 20.44 26.44 -14.13
C ALA A 379 20.42 27.94 -13.74
N GLU A 380 20.20 28.24 -12.46
CA GLU A 380 20.23 29.61 -11.93
C GLU A 380 21.59 30.27 -12.16
N GLU A 381 22.68 29.54 -11.95
CA GLU A 381 24.06 30.04 -12.14
C GLU A 381 24.36 30.48 -13.60
N VAL A 382 23.62 29.95 -14.57
CA VAL A 382 23.74 30.33 -15.99
C VAL A 382 22.57 31.19 -16.48
N GLY A 383 21.76 31.72 -15.57
CA GLY A 383 20.64 32.62 -15.87
C GLY A 383 19.40 31.95 -16.44
N LEU A 384 19.27 30.65 -16.30
CA LEU A 384 18.09 29.87 -16.70
C LEU A 384 17.22 29.51 -15.50
N GLN A 385 15.93 29.29 -15.73
CA GLN A 385 15.00 28.81 -14.71
C GLN A 385 14.71 27.34 -14.92
N LEU A 386 14.95 26.56 -13.90
CA LEU A 386 14.58 25.15 -13.84
C LEU A 386 13.85 24.91 -12.50
N ARG A 387 12.78 24.11 -12.53
CA ARG A 387 12.15 23.65 -11.29
C ARG A 387 13.14 22.82 -10.47
N PRO A 388 12.94 22.67 -9.15
CA PRO A 388 13.81 21.85 -8.33
C PRO A 388 14.06 20.48 -8.97
N ASN A 389 15.34 20.16 -9.17
CA ASN A 389 15.78 18.92 -9.81
C ASN A 389 17.17 18.57 -9.29
N GLN A 390 17.29 17.43 -8.63
CA GLN A 390 18.53 16.94 -8.04
C GLN A 390 18.80 15.50 -8.43
N VAL A 391 20.06 15.12 -8.57
CA VAL A 391 20.49 13.76 -8.84
C VAL A 391 21.49 13.32 -7.80
N ILE A 392 21.32 12.10 -7.26
CA ILE A 392 22.30 11.44 -6.41
C ILE A 392 22.88 10.22 -7.12
N VAL A 393 24.20 10.10 -7.05
CA VAL A 393 24.98 9.03 -7.68
C VAL A 393 25.63 8.20 -6.59
N PHE A 394 25.37 6.90 -6.58
CA PHE A 394 25.79 6.02 -5.50
C PHE A 394 26.02 4.58 -6.00
N GLY A 395 26.65 3.75 -5.19
CA GLY A 395 26.83 2.35 -5.52
C GLY A 395 27.93 1.68 -4.72
N SER A 396 28.12 0.40 -5.00
CA SER A 396 29.18 -0.41 -4.42
C SER A 396 30.19 -0.83 -5.49
N PRO A 397 31.45 -0.40 -5.41
CA PRO A 397 32.49 -0.86 -6.35
C PRO A 397 32.59 -2.38 -6.43
N LYS A 398 32.40 -3.06 -5.30
CA LYS A 398 32.41 -4.53 -5.23
C LYS A 398 31.33 -5.19 -6.08
N VAL A 399 30.15 -4.55 -6.17
CA VAL A 399 29.03 -5.05 -6.97
C VAL A 399 29.18 -4.67 -8.42
N GLY A 400 29.44 -3.40 -8.70
CA GLY A 400 29.58 -2.89 -10.07
C GLY A 400 30.73 -3.55 -10.83
N THR A 401 31.88 -3.82 -10.17
CA THR A 401 33.03 -4.48 -10.81
C THR A 401 32.65 -5.86 -11.32
N LYS A 402 31.86 -6.65 -10.61
CA LYS A 402 31.44 -7.98 -11.09
C LYS A 402 30.68 -7.90 -12.40
N LEU A 403 29.70 -6.99 -12.50
CA LEU A 403 28.94 -6.78 -13.73
C LEU A 403 29.83 -6.30 -14.88
N MET A 404 30.81 -5.42 -14.60
CA MET A 404 31.74 -4.93 -15.61
C MET A 404 32.78 -6.01 -16.03
N GLN A 405 33.04 -7.03 -15.20
CA GLN A 405 33.86 -8.19 -15.58
C GLN A 405 33.14 -9.07 -16.60
N ASP A 406 31.82 -9.20 -16.48
CA ASP A 406 30.99 -9.98 -17.40
C ASP A 406 30.69 -9.20 -18.69
N ASN A 407 30.36 -7.91 -18.58
CA ASN A 407 30.24 -7.02 -19.73
C ASN A 407 30.74 -5.60 -19.39
N PRO A 408 31.96 -5.21 -19.88
CA PRO A 408 32.55 -3.91 -19.56
C PRO A 408 31.70 -2.70 -19.99
N SER A 409 30.85 -2.83 -21.03
CA SER A 409 30.07 -1.72 -21.56
C SER A 409 28.96 -1.27 -20.62
N ILE A 410 28.53 -2.10 -19.64
CA ILE A 410 27.57 -1.68 -18.61
C ILE A 410 28.10 -0.56 -17.71
N SER A 411 29.40 -0.27 -17.78
CA SER A 411 30.03 0.83 -17.03
C SER A 411 29.39 2.20 -17.29
N ILE A 412 28.71 2.40 -18.43
CA ILE A 412 27.99 3.63 -18.73
C ILE A 412 26.75 3.83 -17.81
N GLU A 413 26.17 2.75 -17.35
CA GLU A 413 25.00 2.76 -16.45
C GLU A 413 25.40 2.83 -14.97
N LEU A 414 26.64 2.54 -14.67
CA LEU A 414 27.19 2.52 -13.31
C LEU A 414 28.07 3.75 -13.06
N PRO A 415 28.08 4.28 -11.82
CA PRO A 415 27.27 3.91 -10.65
C PRO A 415 25.78 4.26 -10.82
N LEU A 416 24.95 3.67 -9.93
CA LEU A 416 23.50 3.91 -9.94
C LEU A 416 23.15 5.37 -9.66
N LYS A 417 21.99 5.80 -10.17
CA LYS A 417 21.49 7.17 -10.04
C LYS A 417 20.02 7.17 -9.65
N ILE A 418 19.65 8.13 -8.80
CA ILE A 418 18.25 8.50 -8.56
C ILE A 418 18.13 9.98 -8.84
N SER A 419 17.16 10.36 -9.68
CA SER A 419 16.79 11.75 -9.93
C SER A 419 15.55 12.10 -9.12
N VAL A 420 15.56 13.23 -8.40
CA VAL A 420 14.40 13.78 -7.69
C VAL A 420 14.07 15.14 -8.29
N TRP A 421 12.84 15.29 -8.78
CA TRP A 421 12.45 16.47 -9.54
C TRP A 421 10.99 16.87 -9.33
N GLU A 422 10.68 18.17 -9.52
CA GLU A 422 9.34 18.73 -9.42
C GLU A 422 8.74 18.95 -10.79
N ASP A 423 7.51 18.51 -11.01
CA ASP A 423 6.78 18.70 -12.26
C ASP A 423 6.08 20.09 -12.33
N LYS A 424 5.41 20.36 -13.45
CA LYS A 424 4.67 21.61 -13.66
C LYS A 424 3.51 21.84 -12.69
N ASN A 425 3.01 20.79 -12.06
CA ASN A 425 1.89 20.82 -11.12
C ASN A 425 2.37 20.95 -9.66
N GLY A 426 3.70 20.94 -9.43
CA GLY A 426 4.31 20.98 -8.10
C GLY A 426 4.36 19.60 -7.43
N SER A 427 4.10 18.50 -8.15
CA SER A 427 4.34 17.14 -7.67
C SER A 427 5.81 16.80 -7.76
N VAL A 428 6.32 16.10 -6.75
CA VAL A 428 7.73 15.70 -6.66
C VAL A 428 7.86 14.22 -6.99
N TRP A 429 8.82 13.89 -7.82
CA TRP A 429 9.05 12.57 -8.36
C TRP A 429 10.47 12.10 -8.10
N ALA A 430 10.64 10.80 -7.77
CA ALA A 430 11.92 10.12 -7.71
C ALA A 430 12.00 9.09 -8.86
N THR A 431 12.93 9.27 -9.76
CA THR A 431 13.14 8.41 -10.96
C THR A 431 14.43 7.62 -10.83
N PHE A 432 14.38 6.34 -11.14
CA PHE A 432 15.50 5.40 -11.02
C PHE A 432 15.42 4.27 -12.05
N PRO A 433 16.54 3.58 -12.38
CA PRO A 433 16.55 2.58 -13.45
C PRO A 433 15.77 1.31 -13.09
N GLN A 434 15.16 0.72 -14.11
CA GLN A 434 14.69 -0.67 -14.09
C GLN A 434 15.86 -1.61 -14.38
N MET A 435 16.43 -2.17 -13.33
CA MET A 435 17.70 -2.89 -13.42
C MET A 435 17.67 -4.08 -14.37
N ARG A 436 16.57 -4.85 -14.40
CA ARG A 436 16.46 -6.01 -15.31
C ARG A 436 16.40 -5.61 -16.77
N THR A 437 15.61 -4.61 -17.08
CA THR A 437 15.48 -4.11 -18.45
C THR A 437 16.76 -3.47 -18.92
N MET A 438 17.40 -2.67 -18.07
CA MET A 438 18.69 -2.08 -18.35
C MET A 438 19.76 -3.18 -18.55
N ALA A 439 19.83 -4.18 -17.68
CA ALA A 439 20.81 -5.26 -17.76
C ALA A 439 20.62 -6.16 -18.99
N ALA A 440 19.38 -6.29 -19.50
CA ALA A 440 19.08 -7.06 -20.70
C ALA A 440 19.76 -6.48 -21.94
N GLU A 441 19.95 -5.16 -22.02
CA GLU A 441 20.68 -4.51 -23.12
C GLU A 441 22.17 -4.94 -23.15
N TYR A 442 22.68 -5.49 -22.05
CA TYR A 442 24.04 -5.97 -21.88
C TYR A 442 24.15 -7.50 -21.76
N GLY A 443 23.01 -8.23 -21.87
CA GLY A 443 22.95 -9.67 -21.71
C GLY A 443 23.16 -10.16 -20.26
N LEU A 444 22.88 -9.33 -19.28
CA LEU A 444 23.12 -9.57 -17.85
C LEU A 444 21.83 -9.70 -17.02
N GLU A 445 20.67 -9.82 -17.65
CA GLU A 445 19.36 -9.86 -16.97
C GLU A 445 19.18 -11.07 -16.05
N ALA A 446 19.89 -12.15 -16.32
CA ALA A 446 19.86 -13.38 -15.53
C ALA A 446 20.77 -13.35 -14.28
N GLU A 447 21.65 -12.35 -14.17
CA GLU A 447 22.55 -12.24 -13.04
C GLU A 447 21.80 -12.01 -11.72
N PRO A 448 21.99 -12.85 -10.69
CA PRO A 448 21.25 -12.75 -9.43
C PRO A 448 21.39 -11.40 -8.71
N VAL A 449 22.50 -10.71 -8.97
CA VAL A 449 22.76 -9.39 -8.37
C VAL A 449 21.85 -8.30 -8.91
N ILE A 450 21.34 -8.44 -10.14
CA ILE A 450 20.43 -7.48 -10.78
C ILE A 450 19.12 -7.36 -9.99
N GLY A 451 18.55 -8.50 -9.57
CA GLY A 451 17.35 -8.49 -8.70
C GLY A 451 17.61 -7.77 -7.37
N LYS A 452 18.75 -8.03 -6.74
CA LYS A 452 19.13 -7.38 -5.48
C LYS A 452 19.36 -5.86 -5.63
N MET A 453 19.90 -5.44 -6.76
CA MET A 453 20.06 -4.01 -7.07
C MET A 453 18.71 -3.33 -7.27
N GLN A 454 17.76 -3.98 -7.92
CA GLN A 454 16.39 -3.50 -8.07
C GLN A 454 15.69 -3.33 -6.71
N GLU A 455 15.71 -4.37 -5.88
CA GLU A 455 15.14 -4.32 -4.52
C GLU A 455 15.77 -3.22 -3.67
N LEU A 456 17.08 -3.01 -3.80
CA LEU A 456 17.79 -1.95 -3.10
C LEU A 456 17.30 -0.56 -3.54
N LEU A 457 17.21 -0.31 -4.85
CA LEU A 457 16.73 0.95 -5.42
C LEU A 457 15.31 1.26 -4.96
N GLU A 458 14.40 0.31 -5.05
CA GLU A 458 13.01 0.46 -4.62
C GLU A 458 12.93 0.78 -3.12
N LYS A 459 13.68 0.05 -2.30
CA LYS A 459 13.72 0.28 -0.85
C LYS A 459 14.24 1.66 -0.50
N ILE A 460 15.29 2.14 -1.19
CA ILE A 460 15.84 3.48 -0.98
C ILE A 460 14.82 4.55 -1.35
N VAL A 461 14.19 4.41 -2.52
CA VAL A 461 13.22 5.38 -3.02
C VAL A 461 11.96 5.39 -2.16
N ILE A 462 11.41 4.25 -1.82
CA ILE A 462 10.23 4.17 -0.95
C ILE A 462 10.50 4.84 0.39
N LYS A 463 11.62 4.54 1.04
CA LYS A 463 11.99 5.17 2.32
C LYS A 463 12.31 6.66 2.20
N GLY A 464 12.84 7.08 1.08
CA GLY A 464 13.14 8.48 0.81
C GLY A 464 11.90 9.30 0.47
N ALA A 465 11.00 8.72 -0.30
CA ALA A 465 9.87 9.41 -0.90
C ALA A 465 8.54 9.24 -0.14
N SER A 466 8.46 8.31 0.80
CA SER A 466 7.24 8.05 1.57
C SER A 466 7.48 7.98 3.08
N VAL A 467 6.40 8.00 3.84
CA VAL A 467 6.40 7.86 5.31
C VAL A 467 6.30 6.40 5.77
N TYR A 468 6.31 5.46 4.85
CA TYR A 468 6.17 4.01 5.11
C TYR A 468 7.51 3.29 5.15
#